data_accd0952a9b518c54acc46d23dacc2ba
#
_entry.id   accd0952a9b518c54acc46d23dacc2ba
#
_cell.length_a   1.000
_cell.length_b   1.000
_cell.length_c   1.000
_cell.angle_alpha   90.00
_cell.angle_beta   90.00
_cell.angle_gamma   90.00
#
_symmetry.space_group_name_H-M   'P 1'
#
loop_
_entity.id
_entity.type
_entity.pdbx_description
1 polymer ?
#
loop_
_entity_poly.entity_id
_entity_poly.type
_entity_poly.pdbx_seq_one_letter_code
_entity_poly.pdbx_strand_id
1 'polypeptide(L)'
;LLISHEIRMLFSTISRSVHSRIADFIIVMSEYKTFTSESVSEGHPDKMCDQISDAILDAYLKEDPNARVACETLVKTDLVVIAGEITSSAQPKLEKVIREVINEIGYDNDDLGFNGNTVEIINAIGQQSVDIAAGVDEGSGTDLDQGAGDQGLMFGYATNETD
;
A
#
# COMPACT_ATOMS: atom_id res chain seq x y z
N LEU A 1 14.71 24.84 15.75
CA LEU A 1 14.59 25.91 16.77
C LEU A 1 15.68 26.97 16.62
N LEU A 2 16.82 26.68 16.01
CA LEU A 2 17.93 27.61 15.75
C LEU A 2 17.69 28.53 14.54
N ILE A 3 16.98 28.06 13.52
CA ILE A 3 16.69 28.83 12.29
C ILE A 3 15.73 30.00 12.54
N SER A 4 14.85 29.92 13.54
CA SER A 4 13.89 30.98 13.86
C SER A 4 14.52 32.20 14.55
N HIS A 5 15.69 32.07 15.14
CA HIS A 5 16.36 33.13 15.88
C HIS A 5 17.24 34.02 14.95
N GLU A 6 17.87 33.44 13.96
CA GLU A 6 18.68 34.19 12.98
C GLU A 6 17.82 35.03 12.03
N ILE A 7 16.65 34.53 11.63
CA ILE A 7 15.72 35.28 10.79
C ILE A 7 15.19 36.52 11.52
N ARG A 8 15.00 36.49 12.85
CA ARG A 8 14.54 37.65 13.63
C ARG A 8 15.60 38.76 13.75
N MET A 9 16.87 38.44 13.76
CA MET A 9 17.95 39.47 13.85
C MET A 9 18.17 40.19 12.53
N LEU A 10 17.95 39.56 11.38
CA LEU A 10 18.04 40.20 10.06
C LEU A 10 16.93 41.23 9.81
N PHE A 11 15.80 41.15 10.48
CA PHE A 11 14.65 42.04 10.29
C PHE A 11 14.80 43.40 10.98
N SER A 12 15.72 43.56 11.91
CA SER A 12 15.89 44.84 12.65
C SER A 12 16.70 45.90 11.91
N THR A 13 17.35 45.57 10.78
CA THR A 13 18.34 46.47 10.10
C THR A 13 17.95 46.84 8.66
N ILE A 14 16.79 46.39 8.16
CA ILE A 14 16.41 46.57 6.75
C ILE A 14 15.33 47.65 6.60
N SER A 15 15.59 48.62 5.68
CA SER A 15 14.69 49.72 5.33
C SER A 15 13.27 49.27 4.89
N ARG A 16 12.22 50.03 5.14
CA ARG A 16 10.81 49.72 4.81
C ARG A 16 10.57 49.22 3.37
N SER A 17 11.37 49.68 2.40
CA SER A 17 11.22 49.30 0.99
C SER A 17 11.72 47.87 0.70
N VAL A 18 12.64 47.36 1.51
CA VAL A 18 13.15 45.99 1.41
C VAL A 18 12.24 45.03 2.15
N HIS A 19 11.62 45.47 3.24
CA HIS A 19 10.61 44.66 3.98
C HIS A 19 9.42 44.29 3.12
N SER A 20 8.91 45.20 2.26
CA SER A 20 7.79 44.86 1.38
C SER A 20 8.17 43.79 0.37
N ARG A 21 9.36 43.89 -0.25
CA ARG A 21 9.83 42.92 -1.24
C ARG A 21 10.14 41.55 -0.66
N ILE A 22 10.62 41.50 0.58
CA ILE A 22 10.86 40.21 1.27
C ILE A 22 9.54 39.59 1.71
N ALA A 23 8.58 40.40 2.20
CA ALA A 23 7.24 39.95 2.53
C ALA A 23 6.52 39.39 1.28
N ASP A 24 6.60 40.09 0.15
CA ASP A 24 6.04 39.65 -1.12
C ASP A 24 6.71 38.35 -1.61
N PHE A 25 8.03 38.22 -1.46
CA PHE A 25 8.76 37.00 -1.80
C PHE A 25 8.40 35.83 -0.90
N ILE A 26 8.24 36.06 0.41
CA ILE A 26 7.79 35.03 1.36
C ILE A 26 6.33 34.63 1.10
N ILE A 27 5.46 35.59 0.73
CA ILE A 27 4.08 35.30 0.37
C ILE A 27 4.02 34.45 -0.91
N VAL A 28 4.84 34.79 -1.93
CA VAL A 28 4.92 34.00 -3.17
C VAL A 28 5.44 32.59 -2.88
N MET A 29 6.43 32.43 -2.00
CA MET A 29 6.91 31.11 -1.60
C MET A 29 5.88 30.31 -0.79
N SER A 30 4.92 30.98 -0.13
CA SER A 30 3.85 30.31 0.62
C SER A 30 2.72 29.74 -0.27
N GLU A 31 2.65 30.15 -1.54
CA GLU A 31 1.68 29.61 -2.50
C GLU A 31 2.10 28.25 -3.09
N TYR A 32 3.40 27.92 -3.05
CA TYR A 32 3.88 26.62 -3.52
C TYR A 32 3.83 25.57 -2.43
N LYS A 33 3.07 24.52 -2.68
CA LYS A 33 3.03 23.32 -1.84
C LYS A 33 3.77 22.21 -2.58
N THR A 34 4.77 21.65 -1.93
CA THR A 34 5.46 20.48 -2.48
C THR A 34 4.61 19.24 -2.19
N PHE A 35 4.25 18.53 -3.24
CA PHE A 35 3.67 17.19 -3.18
C PHE A 35 4.65 16.22 -3.83
N THR A 36 4.83 15.06 -3.21
CA THR A 36 5.70 14.01 -3.74
C THR A 36 4.93 12.71 -3.85
N SER A 37 5.20 11.97 -4.91
CA SER A 37 4.68 10.64 -5.13
C SER A 37 5.81 9.76 -5.63
N GLU A 38 5.87 8.53 -5.15
CA GLU A 38 6.84 7.54 -5.62
C GLU A 38 6.15 6.19 -5.84
N SER A 39 6.69 5.42 -6.73
CA SER A 39 6.26 4.06 -7.01
C SER A 39 7.47 3.20 -7.34
N VAL A 40 7.49 1.99 -6.82
CA VAL A 40 8.50 0.99 -7.18
C VAL A 40 8.10 0.28 -8.48
N SER A 41 9.09 -0.28 -9.18
CA SER A 41 8.86 -1.04 -10.41
C SER A 41 8.21 -2.39 -10.13
N GLU A 42 7.64 -3.00 -11.16
CA GLU A 42 6.89 -4.25 -11.09
C GLU A 42 7.66 -5.41 -10.43
N GLY A 43 8.94 -5.56 -10.73
CA GLY A 43 9.81 -6.58 -10.14
C GLY A 43 10.38 -6.25 -8.77
N HIS A 44 10.03 -5.11 -8.17
CA HIS A 44 10.43 -4.79 -6.81
C HIS A 44 9.71 -5.70 -5.80
N PRO A 45 10.39 -6.20 -4.73
CA PRO A 45 9.76 -7.09 -3.75
C PRO A 45 8.44 -6.56 -3.19
N ASP A 46 8.35 -5.28 -2.84
CA ASP A 46 7.11 -4.68 -2.30
C ASP A 46 5.98 -4.74 -3.32
N LYS A 47 6.27 -4.42 -4.60
CA LYS A 47 5.25 -4.49 -5.65
C LYS A 47 4.83 -5.93 -5.94
N MET A 48 5.76 -6.86 -5.88
CA MET A 48 5.47 -8.29 -6.03
C MET A 48 4.56 -8.78 -4.89
N CYS A 49 4.79 -8.34 -3.65
CA CYS A 49 3.92 -8.65 -2.52
C CYS A 49 2.49 -8.15 -2.77
N ASP A 50 2.32 -6.90 -3.24
CA ASP A 50 1.02 -6.34 -3.60
C ASP A 50 0.33 -7.20 -4.68
N GLN A 51 1.05 -7.51 -5.77
CA GLN A 51 0.50 -8.29 -6.88
C GLN A 51 0.08 -9.70 -6.46
N ILE A 52 0.85 -10.37 -5.60
CA ILE A 52 0.50 -11.68 -5.07
C ILE A 52 -0.75 -11.61 -4.19
N SER A 53 -0.82 -10.64 -3.28
CA SER A 53 -1.98 -10.46 -2.39
C SER A 53 -3.24 -10.15 -3.19
N ASP A 54 -3.16 -9.27 -4.18
CA ASP A 54 -4.26 -8.91 -5.08
C ASP A 54 -4.72 -10.12 -5.91
N ALA A 55 -3.81 -10.90 -6.46
CA ALA A 55 -4.15 -12.09 -7.23
C ALA A 55 -4.82 -13.18 -6.40
N ILE A 56 -4.42 -13.30 -5.13
CA ILE A 56 -5.09 -14.20 -4.18
C ILE A 56 -6.51 -13.72 -3.90
N LEU A 57 -6.71 -12.42 -3.64
CA LEU A 57 -8.03 -11.81 -3.47
C LEU A 57 -8.91 -12.08 -4.70
N ASP A 58 -8.41 -11.81 -5.90
CA ASP A 58 -9.12 -12.04 -7.16
C ASP A 58 -9.50 -13.51 -7.35
N ALA A 59 -8.61 -14.43 -7.00
CA ALA A 59 -8.88 -15.87 -7.11
C ALA A 59 -10.03 -16.31 -6.21
N TYR A 60 -10.15 -15.75 -5.01
CA TYR A 60 -11.27 -16.02 -4.11
C TYR A 60 -12.56 -15.37 -4.60
N LEU A 61 -12.54 -14.07 -4.94
CA LEU A 61 -13.72 -13.32 -5.37
C LEU A 61 -14.33 -13.85 -6.66
N LYS A 62 -13.53 -14.45 -7.51
CA LYS A 62 -13.99 -15.09 -8.75
C LYS A 62 -14.95 -16.27 -8.50
N GLU A 63 -14.74 -17.01 -7.42
CA GLU A 63 -15.53 -18.20 -7.08
C GLU A 63 -16.55 -17.90 -5.96
N ASP A 64 -16.23 -16.95 -5.07
CA ASP A 64 -17.05 -16.52 -3.95
C ASP A 64 -17.04 -14.99 -3.83
N PRO A 65 -18.03 -14.29 -4.42
CA PRO A 65 -18.11 -12.83 -4.35
C PRO A 65 -18.25 -12.25 -2.93
N ASN A 66 -18.60 -13.08 -1.95
CA ASN A 66 -18.74 -12.70 -0.55
C ASN A 66 -17.51 -13.09 0.29
N ALA A 67 -16.44 -13.59 -0.34
CA ALA A 67 -15.21 -13.93 0.36
C ALA A 67 -14.65 -12.72 1.11
N ARG A 68 -14.18 -12.95 2.33
CA ARG A 68 -13.39 -11.98 3.11
C ARG A 68 -11.96 -12.47 3.13
N VAL A 69 -11.07 -11.69 2.54
CA VAL A 69 -9.68 -12.07 2.28
C VAL A 69 -8.77 -11.01 2.87
N ALA A 70 -8.04 -11.36 3.91
CA ALA A 70 -6.93 -10.60 4.44
C ALA A 70 -5.66 -11.45 4.25
N CYS A 71 -4.91 -11.15 3.19
CA CYS A 71 -3.71 -11.90 2.82
C CYS A 71 -2.52 -10.97 2.77
N GLU A 72 -1.60 -11.15 3.70
CA GLU A 72 -0.31 -10.47 3.75
C GLU A 72 0.74 -11.35 3.06
N THR A 73 1.62 -10.70 2.31
CA THR A 73 2.69 -11.39 1.58
C THR A 73 4.05 -10.83 1.95
N LEU A 74 5.02 -11.71 2.12
CA LEU A 74 6.43 -11.38 2.27
C LEU A 74 7.23 -12.14 1.21
N VAL A 75 8.09 -11.42 0.50
CA VAL A 75 9.00 -12.00 -0.51
C VAL A 75 10.45 -11.76 -0.09
N LYS A 76 11.26 -12.79 -0.19
CA LYS A 76 12.70 -12.75 -0.01
C LYS A 76 13.33 -13.74 -0.99
N THR A 77 14.65 -13.63 -1.24
CA THR A 77 15.40 -14.59 -2.09
C THR A 77 14.95 -16.04 -1.84
N ASP A 78 14.45 -16.68 -2.88
CA ASP A 78 13.96 -18.07 -2.90
C ASP A 78 12.82 -18.40 -1.93
N LEU A 79 12.11 -17.37 -1.38
CA LEU A 79 11.04 -17.58 -0.41
C LEU A 79 9.87 -16.62 -0.64
N VAL A 80 8.66 -17.15 -0.62
CA VAL A 80 7.40 -16.41 -0.47
C VAL A 80 6.68 -16.93 0.77
N VAL A 81 6.24 -16.02 1.63
CA VAL A 81 5.38 -16.33 2.76
C VAL A 81 4.07 -15.61 2.57
N ILE A 82 2.96 -16.33 2.65
CA ILE A 82 1.62 -15.74 2.77
C ILE A 82 1.05 -16.06 4.13
N ALA A 83 0.46 -15.05 4.77
CA ALA A 83 -0.15 -15.17 6.09
C ALA A 83 -1.41 -14.29 6.15
N GLY A 84 -2.25 -14.56 7.13
CA GLY A 84 -3.47 -13.78 7.36
C GLY A 84 -4.68 -14.68 7.54
N GLU A 85 -5.88 -14.12 7.34
CA GLU A 85 -7.13 -14.81 7.59
C GLU A 85 -8.05 -14.70 6.38
N ILE A 86 -8.67 -15.83 6.03
CA ILE A 86 -9.64 -15.91 4.93
C ILE A 86 -10.90 -16.63 5.39
N THR A 87 -12.06 -16.02 5.08
CA THR A 87 -13.37 -16.64 5.23
C THR A 87 -14.03 -16.70 3.86
N SER A 88 -14.17 -17.91 3.32
CA SER A 88 -14.75 -18.14 1.99
C SER A 88 -15.22 -19.57 1.83
N SER A 89 -16.19 -19.78 0.95
CA SER A 89 -16.58 -21.11 0.46
C SER A 89 -15.67 -21.60 -0.67
N ALA A 90 -14.91 -20.71 -1.29
CA ALA A 90 -13.95 -21.03 -2.36
C ALA A 90 -12.65 -21.62 -1.79
N GLN A 91 -11.95 -22.40 -2.60
CA GLN A 91 -10.66 -22.99 -2.27
C GLN A 91 -9.71 -22.96 -3.48
N PRO A 92 -9.29 -21.78 -3.92
CA PRO A 92 -8.35 -21.67 -5.04
C PRO A 92 -6.99 -22.30 -4.69
N LYS A 93 -6.27 -22.73 -5.71
CA LYS A 93 -4.91 -23.28 -5.55
C LYS A 93 -3.89 -22.14 -5.39
N LEU A 94 -3.72 -21.65 -4.18
CA LEU A 94 -2.90 -20.46 -3.89
C LEU A 94 -1.47 -20.57 -4.41
N GLU A 95 -0.83 -21.73 -4.23
CA GLU A 95 0.53 -21.97 -4.75
C GLU A 95 0.61 -21.74 -6.27
N LYS A 96 -0.39 -22.20 -7.01
CA LYS A 96 -0.45 -21.98 -8.46
C LYS A 96 -0.59 -20.51 -8.80
N VAL A 97 -1.48 -19.79 -8.11
CA VAL A 97 -1.70 -18.34 -8.29
C VAL A 97 -0.41 -17.57 -8.04
N ILE A 98 0.29 -17.85 -6.95
CA ILE A 98 1.55 -17.19 -6.59
C ILE A 98 2.61 -17.41 -7.68
N ARG A 99 2.79 -18.65 -8.14
CA ARG A 99 3.76 -18.99 -9.17
C ARG A 99 3.44 -18.30 -10.51
N GLU A 100 2.18 -18.24 -10.88
CA GLU A 100 1.73 -17.56 -12.09
C GLU A 100 2.09 -16.07 -12.04
N VAL A 101 1.78 -15.37 -10.96
CA VAL A 101 2.13 -13.95 -10.77
C VAL A 101 3.64 -13.71 -10.87
N ILE A 102 4.45 -14.52 -10.19
CA ILE A 102 5.91 -14.36 -10.20
C ILE A 102 6.47 -14.56 -11.61
N ASN A 103 5.98 -15.55 -12.33
CA ASN A 103 6.39 -15.81 -13.72
C ASN A 103 5.93 -14.72 -14.69
N GLU A 104 4.72 -14.16 -14.53
CA GLU A 104 4.19 -13.05 -15.33
C GLU A 104 4.99 -11.77 -15.14
N ILE A 105 5.50 -11.52 -13.94
CA ILE A 105 6.43 -10.40 -13.66
C ILE A 105 7.76 -10.60 -14.41
N GLY A 106 8.13 -11.83 -14.74
CA GLY A 106 9.34 -12.16 -15.48
C GLY A 106 10.40 -12.91 -14.67
N TYR A 107 10.11 -13.33 -13.45
CA TYR A 107 10.98 -14.19 -12.63
C TYR A 107 10.71 -15.67 -12.92
N ASP A 108 11.04 -16.10 -14.12
CA ASP A 108 10.69 -17.39 -14.68
C ASP A 108 11.90 -18.35 -14.88
N ASN A 109 13.11 -17.91 -14.50
CA ASN A 109 14.34 -18.65 -14.65
C ASN A 109 15.33 -18.42 -13.49
N ASP A 110 16.26 -19.35 -13.31
CA ASP A 110 17.20 -19.36 -12.17
C ASP A 110 18.32 -18.31 -12.28
N ASP A 111 18.58 -17.77 -13.46
CA ASP A 111 19.64 -16.75 -13.67
C ASP A 111 19.31 -15.42 -12.97
N LEU A 112 18.05 -15.22 -12.62
CA LEU A 112 17.57 -14.01 -11.95
C LEU A 112 17.70 -14.07 -10.42
N GLY A 113 18.13 -15.20 -9.85
CA GLY A 113 18.25 -15.40 -8.41
C GLY A 113 16.92 -15.48 -7.67
N PHE A 114 15.82 -15.58 -8.41
CA PHE A 114 14.45 -15.80 -7.94
C PHE A 114 13.65 -16.41 -9.10
N ASN A 115 12.91 -17.48 -8.86
CA ASN A 115 12.21 -18.18 -9.92
C ASN A 115 10.85 -18.69 -9.42
N GLY A 116 9.76 -18.24 -10.03
CA GLY A 116 8.39 -18.62 -9.67
C GLY A 116 8.12 -20.11 -9.76
N ASN A 117 8.90 -20.86 -10.55
CA ASN A 117 8.71 -22.31 -10.69
C ASN A 117 9.33 -23.10 -9.53
N THR A 118 10.35 -22.54 -8.86
CA THR A 118 11.15 -23.26 -7.84
C THR A 118 11.12 -22.63 -6.46
N VAL A 119 10.70 -21.38 -6.35
CA VAL A 119 10.62 -20.64 -5.06
C VAL A 119 9.88 -21.44 -4.00
N GLU A 120 10.38 -21.43 -2.77
CA GLU A 120 9.69 -21.98 -1.61
C GLU A 120 8.47 -21.11 -1.26
N ILE A 121 7.33 -21.75 -1.00
CA ILE A 121 6.11 -21.06 -0.62
C ILE A 121 5.64 -21.60 0.73
N ILE A 122 5.62 -20.71 1.73
CA ILE A 122 5.07 -21.00 3.05
C ILE A 122 3.66 -20.38 3.13
N ASN A 123 2.68 -21.24 3.34
CA ASN A 123 1.28 -20.81 3.54
C ASN A 123 0.92 -20.90 5.02
N ALA A 124 0.72 -19.74 5.64
CA ALA A 124 0.28 -19.56 7.02
C ALA A 124 -1.09 -18.87 7.11
N ILE A 125 -1.94 -19.03 6.09
CA ILE A 125 -3.33 -18.53 6.11
C ILE A 125 -4.16 -19.33 7.11
N GLY A 126 -4.87 -18.59 7.98
CA GLY A 126 -5.83 -19.12 8.95
C GLY A 126 -7.28 -18.70 8.68
N GLN A 127 -8.16 -19.04 9.60
CA GLN A 127 -9.52 -18.51 9.63
C GLN A 127 -9.56 -17.21 10.42
N GLN A 128 -10.43 -16.28 10.00
CA GLN A 128 -10.64 -14.99 10.67
C GLN A 128 -11.06 -15.20 12.14
N SER A 129 -10.53 -14.36 13.04
CA SER A 129 -10.92 -14.40 14.44
C SER A 129 -12.40 -14.04 14.62
N VAL A 130 -13.04 -14.64 15.62
CA VAL A 130 -14.46 -14.42 15.93
C VAL A 130 -14.74 -12.96 16.32
N ASP A 131 -13.78 -12.30 16.97
CA ASP A 131 -13.94 -10.91 17.41
C ASP A 131 -13.95 -9.92 16.24
N ILE A 132 -13.13 -10.17 15.21
CA ILE A 132 -13.12 -9.35 13.99
C ILE A 132 -14.37 -9.63 13.15
N ALA A 133 -14.75 -10.89 13.04
CA ALA A 133 -15.96 -11.29 12.32
C ALA A 133 -17.23 -10.61 12.88
N ALA A 134 -17.34 -10.44 14.20
CA ALA A 134 -18.45 -9.75 14.84
C ALA A 134 -18.59 -8.27 14.46
N GLY A 135 -17.51 -7.63 14.01
CA GLY A 135 -17.51 -6.23 13.52
C GLY A 135 -17.77 -6.07 12.02
N VAL A 136 -17.73 -7.18 11.27
CA VAL A 136 -17.86 -7.18 9.79
C VAL A 136 -19.14 -7.86 9.33
N ASP A 137 -19.56 -8.92 10.03
CA ASP A 137 -20.70 -9.74 9.62
C ASP A 137 -22.02 -8.99 9.80
N GLU A 138 -22.84 -9.01 8.73
CA GLU A 138 -24.19 -8.47 8.75
C GLU A 138 -25.04 -9.21 9.80
N GLY A 139 -25.74 -8.43 10.63
CA GLY A 139 -26.61 -8.97 11.68
C GLY A 139 -25.89 -9.44 12.95
N SER A 140 -24.60 -9.20 13.10
CA SER A 140 -23.81 -9.49 14.30
C SER A 140 -23.17 -8.22 14.90
N GLY A 141 -22.90 -8.22 16.21
CA GLY A 141 -22.30 -7.08 16.90
C GLY A 141 -23.29 -5.99 17.32
N THR A 142 -22.79 -4.78 17.55
CA THR A 142 -23.57 -3.59 17.97
C THR A 142 -24.18 -2.82 16.80
N ASP A 143 -23.63 -2.98 15.59
CA ASP A 143 -24.19 -2.48 14.35
C ASP A 143 -24.61 -3.66 13.49
N LEU A 144 -25.82 -3.62 12.96
CA LEU A 144 -26.39 -4.73 12.21
C LEU A 144 -26.08 -4.65 10.71
N ASP A 145 -25.58 -3.50 10.26
CA ASP A 145 -25.12 -3.32 8.89
C ASP A 145 -23.67 -3.82 8.74
N GLN A 146 -23.32 -4.30 7.55
CA GLN A 146 -21.98 -4.77 7.26
C GLN A 146 -20.94 -3.66 7.46
N GLY A 147 -19.95 -3.91 8.31
CA GLY A 147 -18.83 -2.99 8.54
C GLY A 147 -17.74 -3.11 7.47
N ALA A 148 -16.83 -2.13 7.43
CA ALA A 148 -15.68 -2.13 6.53
C ALA A 148 -14.62 -3.18 6.87
N GLY A 149 -14.60 -3.67 8.11
CA GLY A 149 -13.69 -4.72 8.58
C GLY A 149 -12.29 -4.26 8.93
N ASP A 150 -11.91 -3.03 8.58
CA ASP A 150 -10.60 -2.48 8.90
C ASP A 150 -10.62 -0.95 8.90
N GLN A 151 -9.52 -0.35 9.32
CA GLN A 151 -9.27 1.07 9.18
C GLN A 151 -8.97 1.41 7.72
N GLY A 152 -9.28 2.64 7.32
CA GLY A 152 -8.98 3.12 5.98
C GLY A 152 -8.59 4.59 5.96
N LEU A 153 -7.61 4.92 5.14
CA LEU A 153 -7.22 6.28 4.82
C LEU A 153 -6.82 6.35 3.35
N MET A 154 -7.42 7.30 2.64
CA MET A 154 -7.15 7.46 1.22
C MET A 154 -6.76 8.89 0.91
N PHE A 155 -5.77 9.05 0.03
CA PHE A 155 -5.37 10.31 -0.56
C PHE A 155 -5.50 10.22 -2.08
N GLY A 156 -5.98 11.29 -2.68
CA GLY A 156 -6.04 11.41 -4.12
C GLY A 156 -5.39 12.71 -4.56
N TYR A 157 -4.58 12.64 -5.62
CA TYR A 157 -3.99 13.80 -6.27
C TYR A 157 -4.06 13.62 -7.79
N ALA A 158 -4.44 14.69 -8.47
CA ALA A 158 -4.45 14.73 -9.93
C ALA A 158 -3.94 16.09 -10.40
N THR A 159 -3.21 16.09 -11.50
CA THR A 159 -2.67 17.29 -12.14
C THR A 159 -2.78 17.17 -13.66
N ASN A 160 -2.74 18.31 -14.34
CA ASN A 160 -2.70 18.41 -15.79
C ASN A 160 -1.35 19.01 -16.27
N GLU A 161 -0.30 18.89 -15.50
CA GLU A 161 1.04 19.40 -15.84
C GLU A 161 1.73 18.63 -16.97
N THR A 162 1.21 17.45 -17.28
CA THR A 162 1.66 16.62 -18.41
C THR A 162 0.50 16.29 -19.34
N ASP A 163 0.83 16.00 -20.62
CA ASP A 163 -0.13 15.53 -21.62
C ASP A 163 -0.65 14.12 -21.30
#